data_0ff969b972cd88b4a24d3d6addc26892
#
_entry.id   0ff969b972cd88b4a24d3d6addc26892
#
_cell.length_a   1.000
_cell.length_b   1.000
_cell.length_c   1.000
_cell.angle_alpha   90.00
_cell.angle_beta   90.00
_cell.angle_gamma   90.00
#
_symmetry.space_group_name_H-M   'P 1'
#
loop_
_entity.id
_entity.type
_entity.pdbx_description
1 polymer ?
#
loop_
_entity_poly.entity_id
_entity_poly.type
_entity_poly.pdbx_seq_one_letter_code
_entity_poly.pdbx_strand_id
1 'polypeptide(L)'
;ALSVMDGCSELEQDLIRALSTRHSAEARDAADPTVLNMGNSPELNVAFAEAMAPLYEKYSGDLDVTAIYVEGLMNLKAWQLWDKNTTTGEITPADDNTLLLVKIMEDAFESSEEAKHHIALCHLYCHALELSPFPEKALPAADVLRTRMPGLGHLVHMPSHIDAWVGQWKEAVECNIAAVEADDRYVELTGNESQFYKFYRMHNHHFIVWCAMFEGQYETALKYARKAVATLPAGDENHGVNFMLAGIIPMGAIFLESYVTMPWHVMIRFGKWDEILAEPMYSDKDVFPATIATQHYARGVAYASKGMVPEAEAEQVLFNQALENPALAGRVMHNNLMYQDPAEGPSILNVNAAILEAEIEYRRQFLAKANGESADFTAAFDELRRGVDLSLNLA
;
A
#
# COMPACT_ATOMS: atom_id res chain seq x y z
N ALA A 1 -16.54 9.07 -27.89
CA ALA A 1 -16.09 7.93 -28.70
C ALA A 1 -17.23 7.42 -29.58
N LEU A 2 -18.38 6.96 -29.04
CA LEU A 2 -19.51 6.39 -29.83
C LEU A 2 -19.95 7.25 -31.02
N SER A 3 -19.97 8.58 -30.89
CA SER A 3 -20.44 9.51 -31.96
C SER A 3 -19.42 9.71 -33.10
N VAL A 4 -18.19 9.22 -32.97
CA VAL A 4 -17.11 9.43 -33.94
C VAL A 4 -16.41 8.12 -34.35
N MET A 5 -16.96 6.96 -34.00
CA MET A 5 -16.34 5.67 -34.26
C MET A 5 -16.43 5.16 -35.69
N ASP A 6 -17.28 5.78 -36.56
CA ASP A 6 -17.48 5.31 -37.92
C ASP A 6 -16.23 5.34 -38.79
N GLY A 7 -15.20 6.11 -38.39
CA GLY A 7 -13.90 6.15 -39.05
C GLY A 7 -12.86 5.18 -38.49
N CYS A 8 -13.21 4.40 -37.45
CA CYS A 8 -12.33 3.45 -36.81
C CYS A 8 -12.40 2.07 -37.47
N SER A 9 -11.39 1.24 -37.26
CA SER A 9 -11.42 -0.18 -37.66
C SER A 9 -12.54 -0.95 -36.95
N GLU A 10 -12.91 -2.12 -37.45
CA GLU A 10 -13.95 -2.97 -36.85
C GLU A 10 -13.57 -3.33 -35.40
N LEU A 11 -12.32 -3.68 -35.16
CA LEU A 11 -11.80 -3.97 -33.81
C LEU A 11 -11.98 -2.78 -32.86
N GLU A 12 -11.55 -1.58 -33.27
CA GLU A 12 -11.68 -0.37 -32.46
C GLU A 12 -13.15 -0.03 -32.17
N GLN A 13 -14.03 -0.20 -33.15
CA GLN A 13 -15.47 0.00 -32.96
C GLN A 13 -16.04 -0.98 -31.94
N ASP A 14 -15.65 -2.25 -32.00
CA ASP A 14 -16.10 -3.27 -31.08
C ASP A 14 -15.59 -2.99 -29.66
N LEU A 15 -14.34 -2.61 -29.50
CA LEU A 15 -13.77 -2.20 -28.21
C LEU A 15 -14.46 -0.94 -27.64
N ILE A 16 -14.77 0.07 -28.47
CA ILE A 16 -15.51 1.25 -28.04
C ILE A 16 -16.91 0.88 -27.54
N ARG A 17 -17.61 -0.04 -28.23
CA ARG A 17 -18.94 -0.52 -27.79
C ARG A 17 -18.83 -1.29 -26.46
N ALA A 18 -17.88 -2.18 -26.33
CA ALA A 18 -17.64 -2.91 -25.08
C ALA A 18 -17.32 -1.95 -23.93
N LEU A 19 -16.38 -1.02 -24.13
CA LEU A 19 -16.03 -0.02 -23.11
C LEU A 19 -17.21 0.85 -22.71
N SER A 20 -18.14 1.12 -23.62
CA SER A 20 -19.33 1.93 -23.31
C SER A 20 -20.26 1.27 -22.27
N THR A 21 -20.21 -0.04 -22.09
CA THR A 21 -20.97 -0.76 -21.05
C THR A 21 -20.47 -0.47 -19.66
N ARG A 22 -19.19 -0.09 -19.51
CA ARG A 22 -18.56 0.27 -18.23
C ARG A 22 -18.90 1.70 -17.77
N HIS A 23 -19.51 2.51 -18.63
CA HIS A 23 -19.82 3.91 -18.35
C HIS A 23 -21.29 4.19 -18.53
N SER A 24 -21.98 4.62 -17.49
CA SER A 24 -23.33 5.17 -17.58
C SER A 24 -23.38 6.65 -17.15
N ALA A 25 -24.33 7.39 -17.68
CA ALA A 25 -24.56 8.77 -17.27
C ALA A 25 -25.01 8.82 -15.80
N GLU A 26 -25.87 7.87 -15.40
CA GLU A 26 -26.35 7.75 -14.03
C GLU A 26 -25.22 7.45 -13.04
N ALA A 27 -24.30 6.54 -13.39
CA ALA A 27 -23.15 6.22 -12.54
C ALA A 27 -22.21 7.42 -12.41
N ARG A 28 -22.00 8.19 -13.49
CA ARG A 28 -21.18 9.41 -13.46
C ARG A 28 -21.85 10.49 -12.60
N ASP A 29 -23.15 10.70 -12.75
CA ASP A 29 -23.88 11.75 -12.07
C ASP A 29 -24.16 11.39 -10.60
N ALA A 30 -24.18 10.09 -10.26
CA ALA A 30 -24.28 9.59 -8.89
C ALA A 30 -22.92 9.53 -8.16
N ALA A 31 -21.81 9.70 -8.88
CA ALA A 31 -20.48 9.69 -8.27
C ALA A 31 -20.35 10.87 -7.31
N ASP A 32 -20.23 10.60 -6.03
CA ASP A 32 -19.90 11.60 -5.03
C ASP A 32 -18.47 12.08 -5.27
N PRO A 33 -18.24 13.35 -5.62
CA PRO A 33 -16.89 13.85 -5.86
C PRO A 33 -16.02 13.86 -4.60
N THR A 34 -16.59 13.65 -3.41
CA THR A 34 -15.87 13.54 -2.13
C THR A 34 -15.44 12.11 -1.82
N VAL A 35 -15.98 11.12 -2.51
CA VAL A 35 -15.58 9.72 -2.43
C VAL A 35 -14.68 9.45 -3.61
N LEU A 36 -13.50 8.88 -3.36
CA LEU A 36 -12.63 8.35 -4.40
C LEU A 36 -13.31 7.10 -5.00
N ASN A 37 -14.41 7.33 -5.69
CA ASN A 37 -15.06 6.29 -6.46
C ASN A 37 -14.21 6.07 -7.70
N MET A 38 -13.30 5.11 -7.61
CA MET A 38 -12.40 4.70 -8.69
C MET A 38 -13.16 4.05 -9.86
N GLY A 39 -14.40 4.45 -10.07
CA GLY A 39 -15.26 3.91 -11.12
C GLY A 39 -15.72 2.48 -10.86
N ASN A 40 -15.61 2.02 -9.63
CA ASN A 40 -15.95 0.66 -9.25
C ASN A 40 -17.46 0.51 -9.02
N SER A 41 -18.21 0.41 -10.11
CA SER A 41 -19.58 -0.08 -10.08
C SER A 41 -19.54 -1.58 -10.41
N PRO A 42 -19.83 -2.47 -9.44
CA PRO A 42 -19.80 -3.92 -9.68
C PRO A 42 -20.62 -4.34 -10.89
N GLU A 43 -21.80 -3.77 -11.08
CA GLU A 43 -22.70 -4.09 -12.20
C GLU A 43 -22.08 -3.67 -13.54
N LEU A 44 -21.41 -2.51 -13.59
CA LEU A 44 -20.76 -2.03 -14.82
C LEU A 44 -19.48 -2.82 -15.12
N ASN A 45 -18.74 -3.28 -14.11
CA ASN A 45 -17.61 -4.16 -14.30
C ASN A 45 -18.05 -5.54 -14.87
N VAL A 46 -19.15 -6.09 -14.36
CA VAL A 46 -19.75 -7.33 -14.91
C VAL A 46 -20.16 -7.14 -16.36
N ALA A 47 -20.92 -6.07 -16.66
CA ALA A 47 -21.35 -5.75 -18.03
C ALA A 47 -20.18 -5.59 -18.99
N PHE A 48 -19.07 -5.00 -18.52
CA PHE A 48 -17.86 -4.85 -19.34
C PHE A 48 -17.15 -6.19 -19.59
N ALA A 49 -16.96 -7.00 -18.57
CA ALA A 49 -16.34 -8.32 -18.71
C ALA A 49 -17.16 -9.23 -19.65
N GLU A 50 -18.50 -9.21 -19.53
CA GLU A 50 -19.42 -9.95 -20.42
C GLU A 50 -19.35 -9.42 -21.87
N ALA A 51 -19.21 -8.11 -22.07
CA ALA A 51 -19.07 -7.52 -23.40
C ALA A 51 -17.70 -7.85 -24.04
N MET A 52 -16.64 -8.01 -23.23
CA MET A 52 -15.31 -8.35 -23.72
C MET A 52 -15.13 -9.84 -24.06
N ALA A 53 -15.84 -10.74 -23.41
CA ALA A 53 -15.71 -12.18 -23.64
C ALA A 53 -15.86 -12.60 -25.11
N PRO A 54 -16.93 -12.20 -25.87
CA PRO A 54 -17.06 -12.52 -27.28
C PRO A 54 -16.00 -11.84 -28.16
N LEU A 55 -15.44 -10.69 -27.74
CA LEU A 55 -14.37 -10.03 -28.48
C LEU A 55 -13.04 -10.79 -28.33
N TYR A 56 -12.74 -11.29 -27.15
CA TYR A 56 -11.59 -12.17 -26.93
C TYR A 56 -11.63 -13.41 -27.80
N GLU A 57 -12.81 -14.02 -27.98
CA GLU A 57 -12.99 -15.15 -28.89
C GLU A 57 -12.85 -14.74 -30.37
N LYS A 58 -13.49 -13.61 -30.75
CA LYS A 58 -13.49 -13.09 -32.13
C LYS A 58 -12.10 -12.68 -32.59
N TYR A 59 -11.34 -12.03 -31.72
CA TYR A 59 -10.00 -11.51 -32.02
C TYR A 59 -8.91 -12.38 -31.35
N SER A 60 -9.10 -13.68 -31.40
CA SER A 60 -8.18 -14.66 -30.82
C SER A 60 -6.75 -14.44 -31.29
N GLY A 61 -5.83 -14.25 -30.34
CA GLY A 61 -4.41 -13.98 -30.60
C GLY A 61 -4.04 -12.51 -30.65
N ASP A 62 -5.00 -11.56 -30.59
CA ASP A 62 -4.72 -10.16 -30.35
C ASP A 62 -4.39 -9.94 -28.87
N LEU A 63 -3.15 -9.54 -28.58
CA LEU A 63 -2.64 -9.43 -27.22
C LEU A 63 -3.23 -8.23 -26.47
N ASP A 64 -3.56 -7.13 -27.15
CA ASP A 64 -4.22 -5.98 -26.53
C ASP A 64 -5.66 -6.33 -26.15
N VAL A 65 -6.40 -7.02 -27.00
CA VAL A 65 -7.75 -7.52 -26.66
C VAL A 65 -7.68 -8.50 -25.48
N THR A 66 -6.70 -9.37 -25.48
CA THR A 66 -6.46 -10.32 -24.36
C THR A 66 -6.20 -9.55 -23.07
N ALA A 67 -5.33 -8.54 -23.07
CA ALA A 67 -5.02 -7.74 -21.90
C ALA A 67 -6.25 -6.98 -21.37
N ILE A 68 -7.04 -6.37 -22.25
CA ILE A 68 -8.25 -5.64 -21.88
C ILE A 68 -9.31 -6.59 -21.28
N TYR A 69 -9.44 -7.80 -21.81
CA TYR A 69 -10.36 -8.79 -21.26
C TYR A 69 -9.91 -9.28 -19.88
N VAL A 70 -8.62 -9.60 -19.72
CA VAL A 70 -8.04 -9.98 -18.43
C VAL A 70 -8.23 -8.89 -17.39
N GLU A 71 -7.97 -7.63 -17.74
CA GLU A 71 -8.24 -6.49 -16.85
C GLU A 71 -9.73 -6.40 -16.47
N GLY A 72 -10.63 -6.62 -17.44
CA GLY A 72 -12.07 -6.68 -17.18
C GLY A 72 -12.44 -7.74 -16.14
N LEU A 73 -11.85 -8.93 -16.23
CA LEU A 73 -12.05 -10.01 -15.24
C LEU A 73 -11.46 -9.65 -13.88
N MET A 74 -10.25 -9.07 -13.83
CA MET A 74 -9.62 -8.62 -12.58
C MET A 74 -10.46 -7.60 -11.83
N ASN A 75 -11.13 -6.70 -12.56
CA ASN A 75 -11.99 -5.67 -11.97
C ASN A 75 -13.27 -6.22 -11.32
N LEU A 76 -13.62 -7.49 -11.53
CA LEU A 76 -14.73 -8.16 -10.80
C LEU A 76 -14.39 -8.37 -9.32
N LYS A 77 -13.10 -8.53 -9.01
CA LYS A 77 -12.55 -8.76 -7.67
C LYS A 77 -11.27 -7.93 -7.45
N ALA A 78 -11.34 -6.63 -7.73
CA ALA A 78 -10.18 -5.74 -7.63
C ALA A 78 -9.48 -5.88 -6.27
N TRP A 79 -8.18 -6.20 -6.29
CA TRP A 79 -7.31 -6.50 -5.14
C TRP A 79 -7.76 -7.65 -4.22
N GLN A 80 -8.74 -8.47 -4.64
CA GLN A 80 -9.29 -9.60 -3.88
C GLN A 80 -9.34 -10.86 -4.73
N LEU A 81 -8.32 -11.08 -5.57
CA LEU A 81 -8.24 -12.26 -6.43
C LEU A 81 -7.96 -13.56 -5.64
N TRP A 82 -7.38 -13.42 -4.47
CA TRP A 82 -6.99 -14.55 -3.62
C TRP A 82 -7.50 -14.35 -2.20
N ASP A 83 -8.12 -15.39 -1.64
CA ASP A 83 -8.60 -15.42 -0.26
C ASP A 83 -7.56 -16.13 0.62
N LYS A 84 -7.22 -15.53 1.76
CA LYS A 84 -6.34 -16.13 2.76
C LYS A 84 -7.15 -16.55 3.98
N ASN A 85 -7.09 -17.84 4.29
CA ASN A 85 -7.60 -18.34 5.56
C ASN A 85 -6.67 -17.89 6.70
N THR A 86 -7.14 -17.00 7.55
CA THR A 86 -6.35 -16.41 8.65
C THR A 86 -5.95 -17.44 9.72
N THR A 87 -6.68 -18.56 9.82
CA THR A 87 -6.41 -19.62 10.79
C THR A 87 -5.37 -20.61 10.28
N THR A 88 -5.49 -21.05 9.01
CA THR A 88 -4.60 -22.06 8.41
C THR A 88 -3.46 -21.47 7.61
N GLY A 89 -3.57 -20.20 7.20
CA GLY A 89 -2.65 -19.55 6.27
C GLY A 89 -2.82 -20.01 4.82
N GLU A 90 -3.80 -20.87 4.52
CA GLU A 90 -4.07 -21.36 3.17
C GLU A 90 -4.56 -20.22 2.27
N ILE A 91 -4.03 -20.15 1.05
CA ILE A 91 -4.41 -19.17 0.04
C ILE A 91 -5.13 -19.91 -1.09
N THR A 92 -6.33 -19.46 -1.41
CA THR A 92 -7.18 -20.03 -2.47
C THR A 92 -7.70 -18.95 -3.42
N PRO A 93 -8.02 -19.26 -4.69
CA PRO A 93 -8.63 -18.28 -5.58
C PRO A 93 -10.00 -17.85 -5.03
N ALA A 94 -10.29 -16.55 -5.14
CA ALA A 94 -11.54 -15.98 -4.64
C ALA A 94 -12.77 -16.44 -5.43
N ASP A 95 -12.60 -16.76 -6.72
CA ASP A 95 -13.61 -17.32 -7.59
C ASP A 95 -12.99 -17.99 -8.85
N ASP A 96 -13.85 -18.54 -9.71
CA ASP A 96 -13.43 -19.20 -10.95
C ASP A 96 -12.82 -18.19 -11.95
N ASN A 97 -13.18 -16.90 -11.90
CA ASN A 97 -12.62 -15.89 -12.78
C ASN A 97 -11.13 -15.65 -12.48
N THR A 98 -10.71 -15.78 -11.22
CA THR A 98 -9.30 -15.72 -10.83
C THR A 98 -8.47 -16.80 -11.55
N LEU A 99 -8.97 -18.04 -11.57
CA LEU A 99 -8.30 -19.12 -12.30
C LEU A 99 -8.35 -18.91 -13.82
N LEU A 100 -9.48 -18.41 -14.33
CA LEU A 100 -9.65 -18.13 -15.76
C LEU A 100 -8.66 -17.07 -16.27
N LEU A 101 -8.55 -15.93 -15.58
CA LEU A 101 -7.65 -14.86 -16.02
C LEU A 101 -6.16 -15.26 -15.95
N VAL A 102 -5.76 -16.03 -14.93
CA VAL A 102 -4.39 -16.58 -14.86
C VAL A 102 -4.15 -17.52 -16.02
N LYS A 103 -5.09 -18.44 -16.29
CA LYS A 103 -4.98 -19.39 -17.41
C LYS A 103 -4.90 -18.69 -18.76
N ILE A 104 -5.71 -17.66 -19.01
CA ILE A 104 -5.66 -16.88 -20.27
C ILE A 104 -4.26 -16.30 -20.49
N MET A 105 -3.65 -15.72 -19.46
CA MET A 105 -2.31 -15.14 -19.56
C MET A 105 -1.23 -16.21 -19.74
N GLU A 106 -1.31 -17.33 -19.00
CA GLU A 106 -0.37 -18.45 -19.15
C GLU A 106 -0.46 -19.08 -20.56
N ASP A 107 -1.68 -19.33 -21.08
CA ASP A 107 -1.90 -19.81 -22.45
C ASP A 107 -1.31 -18.82 -23.49
N ALA A 108 -1.49 -17.51 -23.30
CA ALA A 108 -0.89 -16.51 -24.19
C ALA A 108 0.64 -16.56 -24.16
N PHE A 109 1.26 -16.63 -22.98
CA PHE A 109 2.72 -16.73 -22.83
C PHE A 109 3.28 -18.05 -23.42
N GLU A 110 2.54 -19.14 -23.36
CA GLU A 110 2.94 -20.39 -23.97
C GLU A 110 2.84 -20.36 -25.49
N SER A 111 1.87 -19.63 -26.03
CA SER A 111 1.60 -19.59 -27.48
C SER A 111 2.55 -18.69 -28.28
N SER A 112 3.15 -17.68 -27.66
CA SER A 112 3.88 -16.63 -28.39
C SER A 112 5.01 -16.01 -27.57
N GLU A 113 6.18 -15.89 -28.19
CA GLU A 113 7.31 -15.10 -27.63
C GLU A 113 6.97 -13.60 -27.54
N GLU A 114 6.10 -13.09 -28.40
CA GLU A 114 5.61 -11.71 -28.33
C GLU A 114 4.80 -11.48 -27.08
N ALA A 115 3.93 -12.42 -26.72
CA ALA A 115 3.12 -12.35 -25.50
C ALA A 115 3.99 -12.28 -24.24
N LYS A 116 5.09 -13.03 -24.16
CA LYS A 116 6.04 -13.00 -23.01
C LYS A 116 6.67 -11.63 -22.81
N HIS A 117 6.64 -10.77 -23.81
CA HIS A 117 7.17 -9.42 -23.75
C HIS A 117 6.10 -8.35 -23.87
N HIS A 118 4.82 -8.73 -23.86
CA HIS A 118 3.70 -7.80 -23.92
C HIS A 118 3.52 -7.09 -22.60
N ILE A 119 3.75 -5.78 -22.57
CA ILE A 119 3.86 -5.00 -21.33
C ILE A 119 2.60 -5.09 -20.47
N ALA A 120 1.41 -4.95 -21.07
CA ALA A 120 0.16 -5.01 -20.30
C ALA A 120 -0.07 -6.40 -19.70
N LEU A 121 0.19 -7.49 -20.45
CA LEU A 121 0.05 -8.84 -19.91
C LEU A 121 1.05 -9.12 -18.80
N CYS A 122 2.32 -8.70 -18.95
CA CYS A 122 3.32 -8.84 -17.89
C CYS A 122 2.91 -8.07 -16.63
N HIS A 123 2.40 -6.85 -16.77
CA HIS A 123 1.90 -6.02 -15.68
C HIS A 123 0.73 -6.69 -14.94
N LEU A 124 -0.30 -7.09 -15.69
CA LEU A 124 -1.48 -7.74 -15.12
C LEU A 124 -1.14 -9.09 -14.46
N TYR A 125 -0.15 -9.82 -15.01
CA TYR A 125 0.28 -11.09 -14.44
C TYR A 125 1.01 -10.93 -13.11
N CYS A 126 1.79 -9.86 -12.94
CA CYS A 126 2.35 -9.52 -11.63
C CYS A 126 1.23 -9.26 -10.61
N HIS A 127 0.25 -8.43 -10.93
CA HIS A 127 -0.90 -8.18 -10.04
C HIS A 127 -1.76 -9.43 -9.78
N ALA A 128 -1.93 -10.29 -10.79
CA ALA A 128 -2.71 -11.51 -10.64
C ALA A 128 -2.06 -12.50 -9.67
N LEU A 129 -0.73 -12.52 -9.56
CA LEU A 129 0.00 -13.50 -8.77
C LEU A 129 0.64 -12.96 -7.49
N GLU A 130 0.71 -11.63 -7.27
CA GLU A 130 1.37 -11.07 -6.09
C GLU A 130 0.85 -11.60 -4.75
N LEU A 131 -0.45 -11.91 -4.65
CA LEU A 131 -1.07 -12.49 -3.44
C LEU A 131 -1.39 -13.98 -3.58
N SER A 132 -0.97 -14.61 -4.68
CA SER A 132 -1.18 -16.05 -4.92
C SER A 132 -0.25 -16.92 -4.07
N PRO A 133 -0.51 -18.24 -3.98
CA PRO A 133 0.44 -19.17 -3.35
C PRO A 133 1.70 -19.44 -4.21
N PHE A 134 1.85 -18.84 -5.41
CA PHE A 134 2.98 -19.05 -6.33
C PHE A 134 3.45 -17.74 -7.01
N PRO A 135 3.78 -16.69 -6.25
CA PRO A 135 4.19 -15.40 -6.83
C PRO A 135 5.45 -15.51 -7.70
N GLU A 136 6.31 -16.51 -7.44
CA GLU A 136 7.53 -16.76 -8.21
C GLU A 136 7.29 -17.05 -9.70
N LYS A 137 6.08 -17.51 -10.08
CA LYS A 137 5.72 -17.69 -11.48
C LYS A 137 5.74 -16.39 -12.29
N ALA A 138 5.51 -15.25 -11.63
CA ALA A 138 5.51 -13.96 -12.29
C ALA A 138 6.91 -13.33 -12.46
N LEU A 139 7.98 -13.95 -11.93
CA LEU A 139 9.35 -13.41 -12.06
C LEU A 139 9.78 -13.12 -13.52
N PRO A 140 9.52 -14.01 -14.51
CA PRO A 140 9.87 -13.70 -15.89
C PRO A 140 9.14 -12.47 -16.45
N ALA A 141 7.88 -12.27 -16.10
CA ALA A 141 7.08 -11.11 -16.49
C ALA A 141 7.57 -9.83 -15.78
N ALA A 142 7.90 -9.94 -14.50
CA ALA A 142 8.50 -8.86 -13.71
C ALA A 142 9.84 -8.40 -14.34
N ASP A 143 10.70 -9.32 -14.75
CA ASP A 143 11.99 -9.00 -15.39
C ASP A 143 11.82 -8.25 -16.71
N VAL A 144 10.78 -8.53 -17.49
CA VAL A 144 10.45 -7.76 -18.71
C VAL A 144 10.16 -6.30 -18.36
N LEU A 145 9.40 -6.03 -17.28
CA LEU A 145 9.00 -4.68 -16.90
C LEU A 145 10.18 -3.82 -16.39
N ARG A 146 11.23 -4.41 -15.82
CA ARG A 146 12.41 -3.68 -15.29
C ARG A 146 13.06 -2.76 -16.32
N THR A 147 13.03 -3.13 -17.61
CA THR A 147 13.81 -2.45 -18.64
C THR A 147 13.02 -1.90 -19.81
N ARG A 148 11.79 -2.38 -20.01
CA ARG A 148 11.04 -2.07 -21.23
C ARG A 148 10.44 -0.67 -21.28
N MET A 149 10.04 -0.12 -20.13
CA MET A 149 9.36 1.17 -20.07
C MET A 149 10.00 2.08 -19.00
N PRO A 150 11.29 2.43 -19.12
CA PRO A 150 12.04 3.11 -18.05
C PRO A 150 11.54 4.53 -17.71
N GLY A 151 10.66 5.10 -18.54
CA GLY A 151 10.04 6.39 -18.31
C GLY A 151 8.70 6.32 -17.58
N LEU A 152 8.18 5.12 -17.30
CA LEU A 152 6.90 4.91 -16.64
C LEU A 152 7.12 4.35 -15.23
N GLY A 153 7.16 5.24 -14.22
CA GLY A 153 7.50 4.90 -12.85
C GLY A 153 6.70 3.71 -12.31
N HIS A 154 5.38 3.65 -12.56
CA HIS A 154 4.55 2.54 -12.13
C HIS A 154 4.99 1.19 -12.72
N LEU A 155 5.29 1.13 -14.02
CA LEU A 155 5.72 -0.14 -14.65
C LEU A 155 7.11 -0.58 -14.19
N VAL A 156 8.01 0.37 -13.93
CA VAL A 156 9.34 0.09 -13.37
C VAL A 156 9.24 -0.41 -11.92
N HIS A 157 8.27 0.07 -11.15
CA HIS A 157 7.99 -0.35 -9.79
C HIS A 157 7.40 -1.77 -9.70
N MET A 158 6.59 -2.19 -10.68
CA MET A 158 5.83 -3.44 -10.64
C MET A 158 6.60 -4.72 -10.29
N PRO A 159 7.85 -4.92 -10.74
CA PRO A 159 8.66 -6.07 -10.32
C PRO A 159 8.77 -6.23 -8.81
N SER A 160 8.79 -5.13 -8.06
CA SER A 160 8.96 -5.17 -6.60
C SER A 160 7.83 -5.86 -5.86
N HIS A 161 6.64 -5.91 -6.42
CA HIS A 161 5.53 -6.68 -5.86
C HIS A 161 5.89 -8.18 -5.77
N ILE A 162 6.52 -8.70 -6.82
CA ILE A 162 6.95 -10.10 -6.85
C ILE A 162 8.24 -10.30 -6.06
N ASP A 163 9.23 -9.41 -6.24
CA ASP A 163 10.52 -9.48 -5.54
C ASP A 163 10.33 -9.54 -4.03
N ALA A 164 9.45 -8.73 -3.48
CA ALA A 164 9.16 -8.72 -2.05
C ALA A 164 8.62 -10.06 -1.54
N TRP A 165 7.74 -10.71 -2.30
CA TRP A 165 7.17 -12.01 -1.91
C TRP A 165 8.17 -13.17 -2.03
N VAL A 166 9.14 -13.06 -2.93
CA VAL A 166 10.18 -14.10 -3.10
C VAL A 166 11.47 -13.78 -2.33
N GLY A 167 11.50 -12.68 -1.57
CA GLY A 167 12.63 -12.29 -0.72
C GLY A 167 13.78 -11.61 -1.45
N GLN A 168 13.57 -11.12 -2.66
CA GLN A 168 14.54 -10.35 -3.46
C GLN A 168 14.48 -8.86 -3.07
N TRP A 169 14.81 -8.57 -1.80
CA TRP A 169 14.66 -7.23 -1.21
C TRP A 169 15.51 -6.17 -1.90
N LYS A 170 16.74 -6.54 -2.31
CA LYS A 170 17.65 -5.63 -3.00
C LYS A 170 17.08 -5.21 -4.35
N GLU A 171 16.64 -6.16 -5.15
CA GLU A 171 16.04 -5.94 -6.46
C GLU A 171 14.79 -5.05 -6.33
N ALA A 172 13.96 -5.31 -5.30
CA ALA A 172 12.79 -4.49 -4.99
C ALA A 172 13.17 -3.04 -4.64
N VAL A 173 14.23 -2.80 -3.88
CA VAL A 173 14.75 -1.47 -3.58
C VAL A 173 15.25 -0.77 -4.85
N GLU A 174 16.08 -1.46 -5.65
CA GLU A 174 16.70 -0.89 -6.85
C GLU A 174 15.65 -0.49 -7.90
N CYS A 175 14.64 -1.34 -8.18
CA CYS A 175 13.61 -0.99 -9.14
C CYS A 175 12.72 0.15 -8.67
N ASN A 176 12.40 0.23 -7.37
CA ASN A 176 11.64 1.35 -6.84
C ASN A 176 12.43 2.67 -6.83
N ILE A 177 13.74 2.63 -6.62
CA ILE A 177 14.58 3.83 -6.79
C ILE A 177 14.50 4.32 -8.23
N ALA A 178 14.63 3.43 -9.21
CA ALA A 178 14.48 3.77 -10.62
C ALA A 178 13.06 4.30 -10.96
N ALA A 179 12.03 3.74 -10.33
CA ALA A 179 10.65 4.22 -10.47
C ALA A 179 10.48 5.65 -9.94
N VAL A 180 11.02 5.94 -8.75
CA VAL A 180 10.99 7.29 -8.17
C VAL A 180 11.75 8.31 -9.04
N GLU A 181 12.89 7.90 -9.64
CA GLU A 181 13.64 8.74 -10.56
C GLU A 181 12.85 9.01 -11.86
N ALA A 182 12.12 8.02 -12.38
CA ALA A 182 11.23 8.19 -13.52
C ALA A 182 10.06 9.14 -13.20
N ASP A 183 9.48 9.02 -12.01
CA ASP A 183 8.41 9.89 -11.52
C ASP A 183 8.88 11.33 -11.33
N ASP A 184 10.05 11.54 -10.72
CA ASP A 184 10.66 12.86 -10.54
C ASP A 184 10.88 13.54 -11.89
N ARG A 185 11.43 12.78 -12.86
CA ARG A 185 11.64 13.27 -14.23
C ARG A 185 10.34 13.60 -14.95
N TYR A 186 9.29 12.81 -14.77
CA TYR A 186 7.98 13.10 -15.34
C TYR A 186 7.41 14.43 -14.80
N VAL A 187 7.48 14.64 -13.49
CA VAL A 187 7.04 15.88 -12.86
C VAL A 187 7.87 17.07 -13.34
N GLU A 188 9.20 16.93 -13.44
CA GLU A 188 10.09 17.97 -13.96
C GLU A 188 9.73 18.38 -15.40
N LEU A 189 9.45 17.41 -16.26
CA LEU A 189 9.14 17.65 -17.67
C LEU A 189 7.74 18.21 -17.92
N THR A 190 6.76 17.80 -17.14
CA THR A 190 5.35 18.10 -17.40
C THR A 190 4.76 19.15 -16.46
N GLY A 191 5.40 19.40 -15.32
CA GLY A 191 4.82 20.19 -14.23
C GLY A 191 3.58 19.52 -13.59
N ASN A 192 3.30 18.25 -13.92
CA ASN A 192 2.10 17.56 -13.43
C ASN A 192 2.33 17.00 -12.03
N GLU A 193 1.79 17.71 -11.05
CA GLU A 193 1.72 17.26 -9.67
C GLU A 193 0.28 16.93 -9.25
N SER A 194 -0.49 16.31 -10.14
CA SER A 194 -1.87 15.92 -9.81
C SER A 194 -1.88 15.09 -8.51
N GLN A 195 -2.91 15.29 -7.70
CA GLN A 195 -2.99 14.61 -6.40
C GLN A 195 -3.01 13.09 -6.54
N PHE A 196 -3.70 12.58 -7.57
CA PHE A 196 -3.75 11.15 -7.84
C PHE A 196 -2.36 10.58 -8.17
N TYR A 197 -1.54 11.32 -8.91
CA TYR A 197 -0.17 10.88 -9.20
C TYR A 197 0.73 10.84 -7.94
N LYS A 198 0.43 11.68 -6.95
CA LYS A 198 1.14 11.65 -5.66
C LYS A 198 0.95 10.34 -4.90
N PHE A 199 -0.19 9.66 -5.05
CA PHE A 199 -0.39 8.34 -4.46
C PHE A 199 0.59 7.31 -5.03
N TYR A 200 0.77 7.27 -6.35
CA TYR A 200 1.74 6.37 -7.00
C TYR A 200 3.18 6.67 -6.54
N ARG A 201 3.56 7.95 -6.51
CA ARG A 201 4.88 8.36 -6.01
C ARG A 201 5.09 7.96 -4.56
N MET A 202 4.11 8.18 -3.71
CA MET A 202 4.15 7.79 -2.30
C MET A 202 4.29 6.28 -2.14
N HIS A 203 3.54 5.50 -2.93
CA HIS A 203 3.60 4.05 -2.95
C HIS A 203 5.00 3.54 -3.31
N ASN A 204 5.64 4.09 -4.36
CA ASN A 204 7.00 3.74 -4.74
C ASN A 204 8.01 4.04 -3.62
N HIS A 205 7.91 5.21 -2.98
CA HIS A 205 8.73 5.54 -1.82
C HIS A 205 8.52 4.56 -0.66
N HIS A 206 7.27 4.23 -0.37
CA HIS A 206 6.94 3.29 0.71
C HIS A 206 7.56 1.91 0.46
N PHE A 207 7.51 1.41 -0.77
CA PHE A 207 8.16 0.14 -1.13
C PHE A 207 9.68 0.16 -0.91
N ILE A 208 10.36 1.26 -1.27
CA ILE A 208 11.80 1.41 -0.95
C ILE A 208 12.02 1.30 0.57
N VAL A 209 11.23 2.05 1.35
CA VAL A 209 11.36 2.06 2.81
C VAL A 209 11.14 0.67 3.39
N TRP A 210 10.07 0.01 2.99
CA TRP A 210 9.70 -1.31 3.47
C TRP A 210 10.76 -2.35 3.14
N CYS A 211 11.15 -2.48 1.87
CA CYS A 211 12.16 -3.44 1.43
C CYS A 211 13.55 -3.16 2.02
N ALA A 212 13.96 -1.88 2.11
CA ALA A 212 15.22 -1.50 2.74
C ALA A 212 15.27 -1.82 4.25
N MET A 213 14.13 -1.73 4.95
CA MET A 213 14.05 -2.19 6.34
C MET A 213 14.26 -3.70 6.48
N PHE A 214 13.76 -4.52 5.54
CA PHE A 214 14.00 -5.96 5.53
C PHE A 214 15.44 -6.31 5.15
N GLU A 215 16.04 -5.55 4.25
CA GLU A 215 17.45 -5.72 3.85
C GLU A 215 18.45 -5.18 4.89
N GLY A 216 17.98 -4.47 5.91
CA GLY A 216 18.84 -3.90 6.95
C GLY A 216 19.52 -2.58 6.56
N GLN A 217 19.02 -1.88 5.54
CA GLN A 217 19.59 -0.64 5.00
C GLN A 217 18.98 0.62 5.66
N TYR A 218 19.43 0.96 6.86
CA TYR A 218 18.93 2.12 7.61
C TYR A 218 18.97 3.43 6.82
N GLU A 219 20.14 3.79 6.26
CA GLU A 219 20.32 5.07 5.58
C GLU A 219 19.43 5.20 4.35
N THR A 220 19.27 4.12 3.58
CA THR A 220 18.37 4.07 2.43
C THR A 220 16.93 4.23 2.88
N ALA A 221 16.50 3.44 3.87
CA ALA A 221 15.12 3.49 4.39
C ALA A 221 14.79 4.90 4.91
N LEU A 222 15.62 5.49 5.75
CA LEU A 222 15.37 6.82 6.32
C LEU A 222 15.38 7.92 5.25
N LYS A 223 16.34 7.88 4.32
CA LYS A 223 16.42 8.83 3.20
C LYS A 223 15.11 8.86 2.40
N TYR A 224 14.60 7.70 2.02
CA TYR A 224 13.40 7.63 1.19
C TYR A 224 12.11 7.86 1.98
N ALA A 225 12.07 7.50 3.26
CA ALA A 225 10.98 7.89 4.16
C ALA A 225 10.87 9.42 4.26
N ARG A 226 11.97 10.12 4.48
CA ARG A 226 12.00 11.59 4.52
C ARG A 226 11.71 12.21 3.16
N LYS A 227 12.22 11.63 2.07
CA LYS A 227 11.92 12.08 0.70
C LYS A 227 10.43 11.95 0.39
N ALA A 228 9.79 10.85 0.80
CA ALA A 228 8.35 10.65 0.67
C ALA A 228 7.56 11.78 1.36
N VAL A 229 7.87 12.07 2.61
CA VAL A 229 7.23 13.18 3.35
C VAL A 229 7.44 14.52 2.63
N ALA A 230 8.64 14.77 2.09
CA ALA A 230 8.96 16.00 1.36
C ALA A 230 8.25 16.11 -0.01
N THR A 231 7.71 15.03 -0.58
CA THR A 231 6.90 15.08 -1.81
C THR A 231 5.46 15.53 -1.55
N LEU A 232 5.03 15.51 -0.29
CA LEU A 232 3.75 16.07 0.08
C LEU A 232 3.80 17.59 -0.09
N PRO A 233 2.68 18.26 -0.46
CA PRO A 233 2.69 19.69 -0.67
C PRO A 233 3.21 20.42 0.55
N ALA A 234 4.17 21.32 0.34
CA ALA A 234 4.63 22.24 1.37
C ALA A 234 3.45 23.14 1.77
N GLY A 235 2.80 22.83 2.87
CA GLY A 235 1.96 23.76 3.61
C GLY A 235 2.84 24.65 4.47
N ASP A 236 2.23 25.53 5.22
CA ASP A 236 2.86 26.34 6.23
C ASP A 236 3.77 25.52 7.19
N GLU A 237 4.13 26.07 8.31
CA GLU A 237 5.05 25.51 9.33
C GLU A 237 4.80 24.05 9.76
N ASN A 238 3.69 23.45 9.32
CA ASN A 238 3.24 22.10 9.65
C ASN A 238 3.43 21.04 8.53
N HIS A 239 4.39 21.21 7.64
CA HIS A 239 4.80 20.22 6.62
C HIS A 239 3.75 19.80 5.56
N GLY A 240 2.90 20.70 5.09
CA GLY A 240 2.28 20.54 3.79
C GLY A 240 1.02 19.67 3.68
N VAL A 241 0.52 19.08 4.75
CA VAL A 241 -0.74 18.30 4.69
C VAL A 241 -1.98 19.19 4.72
N ASN A 242 -1.86 20.45 5.15
CA ASN A 242 -2.95 21.45 5.11
C ASN A 242 -3.58 21.65 3.72
N PHE A 243 -2.80 21.49 2.66
CA PHE A 243 -3.31 21.56 1.29
C PHE A 243 -4.37 20.51 0.99
N MET A 244 -4.26 19.33 1.58
CA MET A 244 -5.18 18.22 1.35
C MET A 244 -6.49 18.36 2.11
N LEU A 245 -6.48 19.12 3.22
CA LEU A 245 -7.69 19.46 3.97
C LEU A 245 -8.41 20.67 3.37
N ALA A 246 -7.71 21.54 2.65
CA ALA A 246 -8.25 22.82 2.16
C ALA A 246 -9.16 22.73 0.94
N GLY A 247 -9.58 21.52 0.50
CA GLY A 247 -10.74 21.53 -0.34
C GLY A 247 -10.77 20.75 -1.64
N ILE A 248 -9.88 19.78 -1.88
CA ILE A 248 -10.01 19.02 -3.12
C ILE A 248 -10.33 17.53 -2.90
N ILE A 249 -9.77 16.86 -1.89
CA ILE A 249 -10.17 15.49 -1.56
C ILE A 249 -9.95 15.22 -0.05
N PRO A 250 -10.98 15.20 0.79
CA PRO A 250 -10.87 14.77 2.20
C PRO A 250 -10.19 13.40 2.35
N MET A 251 -10.42 12.48 1.41
CA MET A 251 -9.79 11.15 1.35
C MET A 251 -8.27 11.20 1.14
N GLY A 252 -7.74 12.19 0.44
CA GLY A 252 -6.30 12.30 0.25
C GLY A 252 -5.56 12.49 1.58
N ALA A 253 -6.07 13.33 2.48
CA ALA A 253 -5.51 13.53 3.81
C ALA A 253 -5.62 12.26 4.67
N ILE A 254 -6.77 11.58 4.61
CA ILE A 254 -7.05 10.34 5.33
C ILE A 254 -6.03 9.25 4.96
N PHE A 255 -5.65 9.15 3.69
CA PHE A 255 -4.71 8.14 3.20
C PHE A 255 -3.24 8.57 3.35
N LEU A 256 -2.89 9.79 2.95
CA LEU A 256 -1.48 10.22 2.87
C LEU A 256 -0.87 10.61 4.22
N GLU A 257 -1.67 11.04 5.20
CA GLU A 257 -1.18 11.40 6.53
C GLU A 257 -0.48 10.21 7.20
N SER A 258 -0.98 9.00 7.01
CA SER A 258 -0.40 7.79 7.58
C SER A 258 1.05 7.55 7.12
N TYR A 259 1.39 7.92 5.90
CA TYR A 259 2.76 7.79 5.38
C TYR A 259 3.76 8.77 6.01
N VAL A 260 3.28 9.85 6.63
CA VAL A 260 4.14 10.77 7.39
C VAL A 260 4.80 10.04 8.56
N THR A 261 4.23 8.94 9.03
CA THR A 261 4.77 8.12 10.13
C THR A 261 6.01 7.31 9.75
N MET A 262 6.31 7.11 8.47
CA MET A 262 7.40 6.23 7.99
C MET A 262 8.77 6.48 8.63
N PRO A 263 9.26 7.73 8.81
CA PRO A 263 10.57 7.95 9.44
C PRO A 263 10.66 7.35 10.85
N TRP A 264 9.57 7.42 11.65
CA TRP A 264 9.55 6.85 13.00
C TRP A 264 9.57 5.32 12.97
N HIS A 265 8.84 4.68 12.05
CA HIS A 265 8.89 3.22 11.88
C HIS A 265 10.30 2.76 11.50
N VAL A 266 11.00 3.48 10.62
CA VAL A 266 12.39 3.20 10.28
C VAL A 266 13.29 3.33 11.51
N MET A 267 13.21 4.43 12.24
CA MET A 267 14.05 4.66 13.41
C MET A 267 13.80 3.63 14.53
N ILE A 268 12.56 3.23 14.75
CA ILE A 268 12.21 2.14 15.69
C ILE A 268 12.86 0.83 15.24
N ARG A 269 12.69 0.45 13.99
CA ARG A 269 13.22 -0.80 13.41
C ARG A 269 14.74 -0.92 13.62
N PHE A 270 15.45 0.19 13.56
CA PHE A 270 16.91 0.23 13.67
C PHE A 270 17.42 0.69 15.05
N GLY A 271 16.55 0.83 16.05
CA GLY A 271 16.92 1.19 17.41
C GLY A 271 17.55 2.57 17.57
N LYS A 272 17.11 3.53 16.77
CA LYS A 272 17.64 4.90 16.74
C LYS A 272 16.98 5.80 17.79
N TRP A 273 17.12 5.37 19.06
CA TRP A 273 16.37 5.95 20.18
C TRP A 273 16.65 7.44 20.41
N ASP A 274 17.91 7.86 20.32
CA ASP A 274 18.27 9.27 20.49
C ASP A 274 17.74 10.13 19.35
N GLU A 275 17.75 9.61 18.12
CA GLU A 275 17.20 10.29 16.96
C GLU A 275 15.67 10.46 17.09
N ILE A 276 14.94 9.42 17.53
CA ILE A 276 13.49 9.50 17.80
C ILE A 276 13.18 10.60 18.82
N LEU A 277 13.94 10.66 19.91
CA LEU A 277 13.71 11.65 20.97
C LEU A 277 14.05 13.08 20.56
N ALA A 278 14.92 13.25 19.56
CA ALA A 278 15.32 14.53 18.99
C ALA A 278 14.39 15.03 17.87
N GLU A 279 13.59 14.14 17.25
CA GLU A 279 12.68 14.54 16.18
C GLU A 279 11.59 15.49 16.70
N PRO A 280 11.27 16.55 15.93
CA PRO A 280 10.23 17.50 16.32
C PRO A 280 8.85 16.81 16.32
N MET A 281 8.04 17.18 17.31
CA MET A 281 6.66 16.71 17.41
C MET A 281 5.74 17.51 16.49
N TYR A 282 4.83 16.82 15.81
CA TYR A 282 3.70 17.47 15.14
C TYR A 282 2.72 18.01 16.21
N SER A 283 2.09 19.13 15.93
CA SER A 283 1.23 19.82 16.90
C SER A 283 -0.23 19.91 16.48
N ASP A 284 -0.51 19.88 15.18
CA ASP A 284 -1.88 19.96 14.65
C ASP A 284 -2.57 18.59 14.75
N LYS A 285 -3.44 18.46 15.77
CA LYS A 285 -4.14 17.22 16.09
C LYS A 285 -5.26 16.87 15.10
N ASP A 286 -5.74 17.82 14.34
CA ASP A 286 -6.80 17.61 13.34
C ASP A 286 -6.20 17.12 12.02
N VAL A 287 -5.00 17.61 11.71
CA VAL A 287 -4.28 17.27 10.48
C VAL A 287 -3.49 15.98 10.64
N PHE A 288 -2.77 15.80 11.76
CA PHE A 288 -1.81 14.73 12.00
C PHE A 288 -2.17 13.80 13.18
N PRO A 289 -3.43 13.36 13.32
CA PRO A 289 -3.81 12.57 14.49
C PRO A 289 -3.08 11.22 14.57
N ALA A 290 -2.93 10.50 13.45
CA ALA A 290 -2.24 9.21 13.42
C ALA A 290 -0.72 9.39 13.58
N THR A 291 -0.15 10.45 13.01
CA THR A 291 1.26 10.79 13.15
C THR A 291 1.61 11.12 14.60
N ILE A 292 0.80 11.95 15.28
CA ILE A 292 1.02 12.31 16.69
C ILE A 292 0.92 11.06 17.58
N ALA A 293 -0.07 10.20 17.37
CA ALA A 293 -0.17 8.93 18.09
C ALA A 293 1.09 8.07 17.87
N THR A 294 1.52 7.92 16.62
CA THR A 294 2.74 7.17 16.27
C THR A 294 4.00 7.77 16.90
N GLN A 295 4.09 9.10 17.00
CA GLN A 295 5.22 9.76 17.66
C GLN A 295 5.26 9.45 19.16
N HIS A 296 4.14 9.50 19.88
CA HIS A 296 4.08 9.12 21.29
C HIS A 296 4.45 7.64 21.48
N TYR A 297 3.95 6.75 20.60
CA TYR A 297 4.37 5.35 20.60
C TYR A 297 5.89 5.22 20.42
N ALA A 298 6.47 5.85 19.40
CA ALA A 298 7.89 5.76 19.10
C ALA A 298 8.77 6.28 20.25
N ARG A 299 8.38 7.40 20.86
CA ARG A 299 9.06 7.98 22.02
C ARG A 299 8.94 7.09 23.26
N GLY A 300 7.76 6.51 23.49
CA GLY A 300 7.56 5.56 24.58
C GLY A 300 8.46 4.34 24.47
N VAL A 301 8.53 3.73 23.26
CA VAL A 301 9.47 2.60 22.98
C VAL A 301 10.92 3.05 23.16
N ALA A 302 11.29 4.24 22.70
CA ALA A 302 12.65 4.77 22.84
C ALA A 302 13.03 4.97 24.30
N TYR A 303 12.17 5.57 25.12
CA TYR A 303 12.40 5.73 26.56
C TYR A 303 12.48 4.38 27.27
N ALA A 304 11.56 3.44 27.00
CA ALA A 304 11.59 2.09 27.55
C ALA A 304 12.93 1.40 27.22
N SER A 305 13.35 1.41 25.95
CA SER A 305 14.62 0.82 25.50
C SER A 305 15.85 1.43 26.18
N LYS A 306 15.79 2.72 26.57
CA LYS A 306 16.86 3.40 27.33
C LYS A 306 16.76 3.15 28.84
N GLY A 307 15.77 2.40 29.34
CA GLY A 307 15.56 2.13 30.76
C GLY A 307 14.87 3.26 31.53
N MET A 308 14.30 4.22 30.82
CA MET A 308 13.60 5.39 31.37
C MET A 308 12.10 5.08 31.45
N VAL A 309 11.75 4.15 32.36
CA VAL A 309 10.39 3.62 32.49
C VAL A 309 9.35 4.71 32.83
N PRO A 310 9.59 5.64 33.77
CA PRO A 310 8.62 6.70 34.06
C PRO A 310 8.31 7.59 32.85
N GLU A 311 9.31 7.93 32.03
CA GLU A 311 9.11 8.72 30.81
C GLU A 311 8.37 7.92 29.74
N ALA A 312 8.63 6.61 29.63
CA ALA A 312 7.89 5.72 28.72
C ALA A 312 6.40 5.63 29.10
N GLU A 313 6.10 5.49 30.40
CA GLU A 313 4.72 5.51 30.92
C GLU A 313 4.01 6.85 30.66
N ALA A 314 4.74 7.96 30.76
CA ALA A 314 4.18 9.28 30.43
C ALA A 314 3.84 9.39 28.94
N GLU A 315 4.68 8.88 28.05
CA GLU A 315 4.38 8.82 26.60
C GLU A 315 3.22 7.86 26.30
N GLN A 316 3.08 6.74 27.03
CA GLN A 316 1.94 5.83 26.89
C GLN A 316 0.61 6.52 27.26
N VAL A 317 0.59 7.34 28.30
CA VAL A 317 -0.58 8.14 28.63
C VAL A 317 -0.94 9.11 27.49
N LEU A 318 0.05 9.79 26.92
CA LEU A 318 -0.16 10.71 25.79
C LEU A 318 -0.61 9.97 24.53
N PHE A 319 -0.05 8.79 24.27
CA PHE A 319 -0.47 7.90 23.19
C PHE A 319 -1.95 7.52 23.34
N ASN A 320 -2.37 7.05 24.50
CA ASN A 320 -3.76 6.69 24.77
C ASN A 320 -4.71 7.89 24.60
N GLN A 321 -4.31 9.08 25.05
CA GLN A 321 -5.07 10.30 24.81
C GLN A 321 -5.17 10.67 23.32
N ALA A 322 -4.12 10.41 22.54
CA ALA A 322 -4.15 10.63 21.09
C ALA A 322 -5.11 9.67 20.37
N LEU A 323 -5.29 8.44 20.86
CA LEU A 323 -6.26 7.48 20.32
C LEU A 323 -7.73 7.93 20.50
N GLU A 324 -8.02 8.79 21.49
CA GLU A 324 -9.35 9.35 21.72
C GLU A 324 -9.73 10.46 20.71
N ASN A 325 -8.80 10.86 19.84
CA ASN A 325 -9.04 11.94 18.90
C ASN A 325 -10.01 11.50 17.78
N PRO A 326 -11.19 12.15 17.62
CA PRO A 326 -12.15 11.78 16.58
C PRO A 326 -11.63 11.97 15.16
N ALA A 327 -10.60 12.78 14.95
CA ALA A 327 -9.96 12.96 13.63
C ALA A 327 -9.20 11.70 13.14
N LEU A 328 -8.99 10.69 13.98
CA LEU A 328 -8.48 9.38 13.60
C LEU A 328 -9.48 8.55 12.79
N ALA A 329 -10.78 8.85 12.93
CA ALA A 329 -11.83 8.08 12.26
C ALA A 329 -11.62 8.00 10.75
N GLY A 330 -11.61 6.78 10.22
CA GLY A 330 -11.43 6.51 8.80
C GLY A 330 -10.01 6.71 8.24
N ARG A 331 -9.02 7.10 9.07
CA ARG A 331 -7.61 7.15 8.62
C ARG A 331 -7.11 5.75 8.29
N VAL A 332 -6.46 5.62 7.14
CA VAL A 332 -5.98 4.34 6.64
C VAL A 332 -4.52 4.42 6.18
N MET A 333 -3.83 3.29 6.25
CA MET A 333 -2.60 3.03 5.52
C MET A 333 -2.84 1.77 4.67
N HIS A 334 -2.79 1.93 3.34
CA HIS A 334 -3.30 0.90 2.43
C HIS A 334 -4.75 0.51 2.79
N ASN A 335 -5.02 -0.75 3.01
CA ASN A 335 -6.34 -1.29 3.33
C ASN A 335 -6.63 -1.35 4.85
N ASN A 336 -5.66 -0.94 5.70
CA ASN A 336 -5.78 -1.06 7.14
C ASN A 336 -6.16 0.26 7.79
N LEU A 337 -7.12 0.24 8.71
CA LEU A 337 -7.40 1.38 9.56
C LEU A 337 -6.20 1.71 10.44
N MET A 338 -5.90 3.00 10.59
CA MET A 338 -4.91 3.44 11.56
C MET A 338 -5.40 3.15 12.99
N TYR A 339 -6.68 3.42 13.27
CA TYR A 339 -7.28 3.13 14.56
C TYR A 339 -8.77 2.79 14.44
N GLN A 340 -9.19 1.80 15.22
CA GLN A 340 -10.58 1.51 15.57
C GLN A 340 -10.62 0.94 16.99
N ASP A 341 -11.81 0.92 17.60
CA ASP A 341 -12.00 0.28 18.91
C ASP A 341 -11.51 -1.18 18.83
N PRO A 342 -10.66 -1.63 19.77
CA PRO A 342 -10.19 -3.02 19.78
C PRO A 342 -11.30 -4.07 19.79
N ALA A 343 -12.51 -3.72 20.28
CA ALA A 343 -13.68 -4.59 20.24
C ALA A 343 -14.28 -4.74 18.83
N GLU A 344 -13.99 -3.80 17.92
CA GLU A 344 -14.47 -3.81 16.55
C GLU A 344 -13.49 -4.51 15.58
N GLY A 345 -12.22 -4.63 15.98
CA GLY A 345 -11.23 -5.35 15.20
C GLY A 345 -9.81 -4.80 15.35
N PRO A 346 -8.85 -5.41 14.60
CA PRO A 346 -7.46 -4.98 14.62
C PRO A 346 -7.27 -3.67 13.86
N SER A 347 -6.29 -2.88 14.31
CA SER A 347 -5.82 -1.69 13.60
C SER A 347 -4.33 -1.46 13.88
N ILE A 348 -3.67 -0.64 13.07
CA ILE A 348 -2.22 -0.41 13.18
C ILE A 348 -1.85 0.13 14.56
N LEU A 349 -2.56 1.12 15.08
CA LEU A 349 -2.27 1.69 16.40
C LEU A 349 -2.62 0.75 17.56
N ASN A 350 -3.50 -0.23 17.36
CA ASN A 350 -3.74 -1.29 18.36
C ASN A 350 -2.52 -2.24 18.46
N VAL A 351 -1.85 -2.53 17.36
CA VAL A 351 -0.56 -3.25 17.36
C VAL A 351 0.50 -2.44 18.09
N ASN A 352 0.57 -1.13 17.80
CA ASN A 352 1.52 -0.22 18.46
C ASN A 352 1.26 -0.14 19.99
N ALA A 353 0.00 -0.14 20.42
CA ALA A 353 -0.38 -0.16 21.83
C ALA A 353 0.16 -1.42 22.54
N ALA A 354 -0.05 -2.60 21.93
CA ALA A 354 0.44 -3.87 22.49
C ALA A 354 1.98 -3.88 22.58
N ILE A 355 2.67 -3.42 21.57
CA ILE A 355 4.14 -3.35 21.57
C ILE A 355 4.63 -2.38 22.67
N LEU A 356 4.03 -1.20 22.76
CA LEU A 356 4.43 -0.20 23.76
C LEU A 356 4.27 -0.72 25.19
N GLU A 357 3.13 -1.35 25.48
CA GLU A 357 2.86 -1.95 26.79
C GLU A 357 3.85 -3.05 27.11
N ALA A 358 4.13 -3.93 26.15
CA ALA A 358 5.10 -5.01 26.29
C ALA A 358 6.51 -4.48 26.54
N GLU A 359 6.96 -3.46 25.82
CA GLU A 359 8.31 -2.88 25.98
C GLU A 359 8.48 -2.21 27.34
N ILE A 360 7.47 -1.50 27.83
CA ILE A 360 7.47 -0.88 29.16
C ILE A 360 7.55 -1.97 30.25
N GLU A 361 6.68 -2.98 30.17
CA GLU A 361 6.65 -4.06 31.15
C GLU A 361 7.95 -4.90 31.13
N TYR A 362 8.42 -5.27 29.94
CA TYR A 362 9.69 -5.96 29.80
C TYR A 362 10.83 -5.19 30.47
N ARG A 363 10.90 -3.89 30.26
CA ARG A 363 11.95 -3.05 30.82
C ARG A 363 11.85 -2.92 32.33
N ARG A 364 10.62 -2.80 32.87
CA ARG A 364 10.36 -2.78 34.31
C ARG A 364 10.89 -4.05 34.95
N GLN A 365 10.57 -5.21 34.42
CA GLN A 365 11.03 -6.51 34.93
C GLN A 365 12.55 -6.69 34.77
N PHE A 366 13.11 -6.21 33.65
CA PHE A 366 14.55 -6.25 33.44
C PHE A 366 15.32 -5.46 34.50
N LEU A 367 14.85 -4.26 34.85
CA LEU A 367 15.46 -3.42 35.89
C LEU A 367 15.28 -4.03 37.29
N ALA A 368 14.11 -4.57 37.62
CA ALA A 368 13.88 -5.30 38.87
C ALA A 368 14.88 -6.47 39.02
N LYS A 369 15.04 -7.26 37.96
CA LYS A 369 16.03 -8.36 37.94
C LYS A 369 17.48 -7.86 38.12
N ALA A 370 17.81 -6.75 37.47
CA ALA A 370 19.15 -6.15 37.60
C ALA A 370 19.43 -5.65 39.02
N ASN A 371 18.39 -5.26 39.76
CA ASN A 371 18.45 -4.84 41.16
C ASN A 371 18.38 -5.99 42.17
N GLY A 372 18.31 -7.24 41.69
CA GLY A 372 18.26 -8.45 42.55
C GLY A 372 16.85 -8.77 43.07
N GLU A 373 15.81 -8.15 42.51
CA GLU A 373 14.41 -8.41 42.79
C GLU A 373 13.87 -9.59 41.97
N SER A 374 12.73 -10.14 42.40
CA SER A 374 12.00 -11.15 41.59
C SER A 374 11.46 -10.53 40.35
N ALA A 375 11.65 -11.13 39.17
CA ALA A 375 11.18 -10.65 37.89
C ALA A 375 10.34 -11.73 37.18
N ASP A 376 9.19 -11.29 36.60
CA ASP A 376 8.31 -12.13 35.80
C ASP A 376 8.01 -11.43 34.46
N PHE A 377 8.48 -12.02 33.38
CA PHE A 377 8.32 -11.48 32.02
C PHE A 377 7.05 -11.96 31.29
N THR A 378 6.21 -12.77 31.97
CA THR A 378 5.04 -13.41 31.33
C THR A 378 4.11 -12.39 30.71
N ALA A 379 3.75 -11.33 31.46
CA ALA A 379 2.85 -10.29 30.95
C ALA A 379 3.42 -9.57 29.71
N ALA A 380 4.73 -9.25 29.73
CA ALA A 380 5.36 -8.61 28.57
C ALA A 380 5.31 -9.50 27.31
N PHE A 381 5.57 -10.79 27.46
CA PHE A 381 5.52 -11.72 26.34
C PHE A 381 4.08 -12.01 25.86
N ASP A 382 3.10 -11.99 26.76
CA ASP A 382 1.69 -12.15 26.39
C ASP A 382 1.20 -10.95 25.56
N GLU A 383 1.62 -9.73 25.94
CA GLU A 383 1.32 -8.54 25.14
C GLU A 383 2.01 -8.54 23.77
N LEU A 384 3.27 -9.00 23.68
CA LEU A 384 3.93 -9.18 22.38
C LEU A 384 3.19 -10.19 21.49
N ARG A 385 2.72 -11.31 22.05
CA ARG A 385 1.90 -12.28 21.30
C ARG A 385 0.60 -11.66 20.84
N ARG A 386 -0.09 -10.89 21.72
CA ARG A 386 -1.29 -10.13 21.34
C ARG A 386 -1.00 -9.20 20.16
N GLY A 387 0.14 -8.48 20.17
CA GLY A 387 0.56 -7.63 19.06
C GLY A 387 0.77 -8.42 17.75
N VAL A 388 1.36 -9.61 17.82
CA VAL A 388 1.51 -10.51 16.66
C VAL A 388 0.14 -10.96 16.14
N ASP A 389 -0.76 -11.40 17.03
CA ASP A 389 -2.10 -11.85 16.65
C ASP A 389 -2.91 -10.74 15.99
N LEU A 390 -2.85 -9.50 16.53
CA LEU A 390 -3.46 -8.34 15.91
C LEU A 390 -2.88 -8.07 14.50
N SER A 391 -1.55 -8.13 14.36
CA SER A 391 -0.86 -7.89 13.09
C SER A 391 -1.22 -8.92 12.02
N LEU A 392 -1.36 -10.19 12.39
CA LEU A 392 -1.74 -11.27 11.46
C LEU A 392 -3.17 -11.15 10.95
N ASN A 393 -4.03 -10.39 11.64
CA ASN A 393 -5.41 -10.14 11.28
C ASN A 393 -5.63 -8.75 10.62
N LEU A 394 -4.58 -8.00 10.35
CA LEU A 394 -4.65 -6.82 9.47
C LEU A 394 -4.89 -7.28 8.02
N ALA A 395 -5.61 -6.45 7.23
CA ALA A 395 -5.98 -6.74 5.85
C ALA A 395 -4.79 -6.65 4.88
#